data_a8c2d6d1492a2ab74fe9fbb783cc4fa1
#
_entry.id   a8c2d6d1492a2ab74fe9fbb783cc4fa1
#
_cell.length_a   1.000
_cell.length_b   1.000
_cell.length_c   1.000
_cell.angle_alpha   90.00
_cell.angle_beta   90.00
_cell.angle_gamma   90.00
#
_symmetry.space_group_name_H-M   'P 1'
#
loop_
_entity.id
_entity.type
_entity.pdbx_description
1 polymer ?
#
loop_
_entity_poly.entity_id
_entity_poly.type
_entity_poly.pdbx_seq_one_letter_code
_entity_poly.pdbx_strand_id
1 'polypeptide(L)'
;MRSTIIFFAAIGVLSLAALQGCQQSVNGSNGAEKQPSGMEAKAAAPFTPNEAWNNYWYAGKAELTSYYLKQSRYGEIHEGTLVNIFVTEDFSKSKQVKLDDPNSAGADKQPVLKLNQSIKFNTGIYPYSIMLSSFQPIDINNYPHAVKITGSMQEWCGMAYYQMNAGKNGFDIQSRSYFESEGDRNLNFAAVVQEDELWNLIRINPDKLPKGEMKILPGAIYLRLSHKPLEPVMATLDLRDENGIMLYVIDFPSLGRKLNIRFEKNFPYRITGWDDTYAGFDGKVLTTTAVRNKEMLLDYWTAHNNADRVLREQLGLPKDTQ
;
A
#
# COMPACT_ATOMS: atom_id res chain seq x y z
N MET A 1 -39.46 45.09 13.73
CA MET A 1 -40.66 44.65 12.95
C MET A 1 -40.74 43.14 13.06
N ARG A 2 -41.80 42.68 13.71
CA ARG A 2 -42.08 41.25 13.93
C ARG A 2 -42.73 40.68 12.66
N SER A 3 -42.34 39.50 12.22
CA SER A 3 -43.15 38.71 11.26
C SER A 3 -43.10 37.24 11.62
N THR A 4 -44.24 36.72 11.65
CA THR A 4 -44.91 35.61 12.27
C THR A 4 -44.66 34.30 11.49
N ILE A 5 -44.48 33.25 12.25
CA ILE A 5 -44.39 31.83 11.84
C ILE A 5 -45.79 31.32 11.51
N ILE A 6 -45.93 30.57 10.42
CA ILE A 6 -47.13 29.75 10.18
C ILE A 6 -46.69 28.30 9.95
N PHE A 7 -47.12 27.42 10.87
CA PHE A 7 -47.07 25.95 10.77
C PHE A 7 -48.26 25.48 9.92
N PHE A 8 -48.02 24.57 8.97
CA PHE A 8 -49.04 23.67 8.42
C PHE A 8 -48.70 22.23 8.77
N ALA A 9 -49.54 21.62 9.57
CA ALA A 9 -49.59 20.18 9.81
C ALA A 9 -50.56 19.56 8.78
N ALA A 10 -50.15 18.53 8.07
CA ALA A 10 -51.01 17.70 7.26
C ALA A 10 -50.95 16.25 7.80
N ILE A 11 -52.11 15.83 8.30
CA ILE A 11 -52.44 14.47 8.73
C ILE A 11 -52.87 13.69 7.48
N GLY A 12 -52.25 12.57 7.21
CA GLY A 12 -52.64 11.64 6.13
C GLY A 12 -52.82 10.23 6.68
N VAL A 13 -54.02 9.72 6.51
CA VAL A 13 -54.66 8.54 7.08
C VAL A 13 -54.08 7.24 6.49
N LEU A 14 -53.90 6.23 7.34
CA LEU A 14 -53.65 4.81 7.01
C LEU A 14 -54.90 4.22 6.29
N SER A 15 -54.63 3.40 5.27
CA SER A 15 -55.55 2.35 4.82
C SER A 15 -54.79 1.04 4.61
N LEU A 16 -55.08 0.08 5.49
CA LEU A 16 -54.79 -1.35 5.32
C LEU A 16 -55.69 -1.93 4.25
N ALA A 17 -55.14 -2.62 3.28
CA ALA A 17 -55.85 -3.58 2.45
C ALA A 17 -55.13 -4.95 2.52
N ALA A 18 -55.80 -5.89 3.15
CA ALA A 18 -55.47 -7.30 3.13
C ALA A 18 -56.03 -7.93 1.83
N LEU A 19 -55.17 -8.65 1.11
CA LEU A 19 -55.63 -9.57 0.04
C LEU A 19 -55.03 -10.95 0.29
N GLN A 20 -55.91 -11.87 0.68
CA GLN A 20 -55.72 -13.32 0.64
C GLN A 20 -55.85 -13.76 -0.84
N GLY A 21 -54.96 -14.64 -1.28
CA GLY A 21 -55.02 -15.23 -2.62
C GLY A 21 -54.29 -16.58 -2.67
N CYS A 22 -55.07 -17.60 -2.57
CA CYS A 22 -54.99 -19.00 -3.08
C CYS A 22 -53.60 -19.60 -3.41
N GLN A 23 -53.32 -20.70 -2.70
CA GLN A 23 -52.45 -21.81 -3.11
C GLN A 23 -53.00 -22.54 -4.33
N GLN A 24 -52.22 -22.69 -5.37
CA GLN A 24 -52.35 -23.77 -6.35
C GLN A 24 -51.02 -24.53 -6.41
N SER A 25 -51.10 -25.81 -6.04
CA SER A 25 -50.05 -26.80 -6.20
C SER A 25 -50.00 -27.24 -7.67
N VAL A 26 -48.81 -27.11 -8.28
CA VAL A 26 -48.51 -27.75 -9.57
C VAL A 26 -47.31 -28.67 -9.35
N ASN A 27 -47.53 -29.95 -9.41
CA ASN A 27 -46.49 -30.97 -9.56
C ASN A 27 -45.87 -30.86 -10.94
N GLY A 28 -44.54 -30.69 -11.00
CA GLY A 28 -43.76 -30.66 -12.23
C GLY A 28 -42.39 -31.29 -11.96
N SER A 29 -42.15 -32.37 -12.62
CA SER A 29 -41.07 -33.32 -12.65
C SER A 29 -39.65 -32.79 -12.57
N ASN A 30 -38.82 -33.53 -11.82
CA ASN A 30 -37.37 -33.46 -11.69
C ASN A 30 -36.62 -33.44 -13.04
N GLY A 31 -35.93 -32.34 -13.28
CA GLY A 31 -34.78 -32.28 -14.15
C GLY A 31 -33.62 -31.67 -13.34
N ALA A 32 -32.77 -32.54 -12.76
CA ALA A 32 -31.56 -32.12 -12.07
C ALA A 32 -30.53 -31.69 -13.13
N GLU A 33 -30.46 -30.42 -13.44
CA GLU A 33 -29.28 -29.85 -14.09
C GLU A 33 -28.09 -29.87 -13.12
N LYS A 34 -27.10 -30.69 -13.45
CA LYS A 34 -25.80 -30.71 -12.78
C LYS A 34 -25.14 -29.33 -13.00
N GLN A 35 -25.10 -28.49 -11.95
CA GLN A 35 -24.18 -27.41 -11.90
C GLN A 35 -22.75 -27.93 -12.11
N PRO A 36 -21.93 -27.27 -12.94
CA PRO A 36 -20.52 -27.63 -13.07
C PRO A 36 -19.86 -27.46 -11.70
N SER A 37 -19.22 -28.51 -11.22
CA SER A 37 -18.40 -28.48 -10.00
C SER A 37 -17.36 -27.39 -10.12
N GLY A 38 -17.55 -26.30 -9.38
CA GLY A 38 -16.52 -25.29 -9.22
C GLY A 38 -15.25 -25.97 -8.71
N MET A 39 -14.15 -25.80 -9.41
CA MET A 39 -12.83 -26.14 -8.88
C MET A 39 -12.66 -25.31 -7.61
N GLU A 40 -12.77 -25.96 -6.45
CA GLU A 40 -12.32 -25.37 -5.20
C GLU A 40 -10.83 -25.06 -5.37
N ALA A 41 -10.50 -23.78 -5.44
CA ALA A 41 -9.12 -23.33 -5.43
C ALA A 41 -8.50 -23.82 -4.11
N LYS A 42 -7.61 -24.81 -4.21
CA LYS A 42 -6.90 -25.38 -3.06
C LYS A 42 -6.24 -24.23 -2.31
N ALA A 43 -6.69 -23.95 -1.09
CA ALA A 43 -6.12 -22.89 -0.28
C ALA A 43 -4.60 -23.08 -0.21
N ALA A 44 -3.85 -22.06 -0.60
CA ALA A 44 -2.39 -22.13 -0.57
C ALA A 44 -1.92 -22.41 0.86
N ALA A 45 -0.92 -23.30 1.01
CA ALA A 45 -0.38 -23.67 2.31
C ALA A 45 0.05 -22.41 3.11
N PRO A 46 -0.05 -22.44 4.45
CA PRO A 46 0.45 -21.34 5.28
C PRO A 46 1.92 -21.04 4.96
N PHE A 47 2.27 -19.75 4.89
CA PHE A 47 3.66 -19.33 4.73
C PHE A 47 4.42 -19.59 6.03
N THR A 48 5.59 -20.23 5.93
CA THR A 48 6.55 -20.38 7.02
C THR A 48 7.93 -20.07 6.46
N PRO A 49 8.70 -19.17 7.09
CA PRO A 49 10.07 -18.89 6.68
C PRO A 49 10.90 -20.16 6.62
N ASN A 50 11.53 -20.42 5.48
CA ASN A 50 12.45 -21.53 5.28
C ASN A 50 13.90 -21.08 5.53
N GLU A 51 14.86 -22.00 5.38
CA GLU A 51 16.28 -21.74 5.59
C GLU A 51 16.80 -20.60 4.67
N ALA A 52 16.44 -20.62 3.38
CA ALA A 52 16.89 -19.59 2.44
C ALA A 52 16.36 -18.21 2.84
N TRP A 53 15.09 -18.15 3.30
CA TRP A 53 14.47 -16.93 3.80
C TRP A 53 15.18 -16.41 5.05
N ASN A 54 15.47 -17.29 6.03
CA ASN A 54 16.17 -16.96 7.27
C ASN A 54 17.59 -16.47 7.00
N ASN A 55 18.33 -17.16 6.13
CA ASN A 55 19.70 -16.79 5.76
C ASN A 55 19.77 -15.43 5.07
N TYR A 56 18.74 -15.03 4.36
CA TYR A 56 18.69 -13.74 3.67
C TYR A 56 18.23 -12.60 4.59
N TRP A 57 17.10 -12.77 5.26
CA TRP A 57 16.44 -11.69 6.00
C TRP A 57 16.93 -11.54 7.45
N TYR A 58 17.48 -12.60 8.05
CA TYR A 58 18.06 -12.55 9.40
C TYR A 58 19.58 -12.53 9.40
N ALA A 59 20.21 -12.15 8.29
CA ALA A 59 21.67 -11.99 8.18
C ALA A 59 22.22 -10.75 8.91
N GLY A 60 21.39 -9.98 9.62
CA GLY A 60 21.82 -8.74 10.27
C GLY A 60 22.10 -7.61 9.28
N LYS A 61 21.51 -7.64 8.09
CA LYS A 61 21.68 -6.64 7.02
C LYS A 61 20.33 -6.20 6.48
N ALA A 62 20.27 -4.96 5.99
CA ALA A 62 19.19 -4.49 5.15
C ALA A 62 19.51 -4.70 3.67
N GLU A 63 18.50 -4.92 2.86
CA GLU A 63 18.62 -4.81 1.41
C GLU A 63 18.31 -3.36 1.02
N LEU A 64 19.27 -2.71 0.38
CA LEU A 64 19.14 -1.36 -0.18
C LEU A 64 19.13 -1.48 -1.69
N THR A 65 18.07 -1.01 -2.33
CA THR A 65 17.95 -0.99 -3.79
C THR A 65 17.66 0.42 -4.26
N SER A 66 18.53 0.98 -5.08
CA SER A 66 18.31 2.26 -5.73
C SER A 66 17.62 2.10 -7.08
N TYR A 67 16.86 3.10 -7.47
CA TYR A 67 16.15 3.15 -8.74
C TYR A 67 16.36 4.48 -9.43
N TYR A 68 16.50 4.45 -10.75
CA TYR A 68 16.31 5.64 -11.58
C TYR A 68 14.83 5.97 -11.59
N LEU A 69 14.48 7.14 -11.08
CA LEU A 69 13.11 7.60 -10.98
C LEU A 69 12.83 8.65 -12.08
N LYS A 70 11.71 8.48 -12.76
CA LYS A 70 11.07 9.51 -13.60
C LYS A 70 9.71 9.79 -13.01
N GLN A 71 9.58 10.84 -12.21
CA GLN A 71 8.37 11.18 -11.47
C GLN A 71 7.46 12.09 -12.29
N SER A 72 6.23 11.67 -12.48
CA SER A 72 5.17 12.53 -13.03
C SER A 72 4.70 13.54 -11.99
N ARG A 73 4.84 14.83 -12.28
CA ARG A 73 4.32 15.93 -11.44
C ARG A 73 4.10 17.18 -12.29
N TYR A 74 2.99 17.90 -12.07
CA TYR A 74 2.67 19.16 -12.75
C TYR A 74 2.68 19.08 -14.29
N GLY A 75 2.20 17.96 -14.86
CA GLY A 75 2.16 17.76 -16.31
C GLY A 75 3.50 17.46 -16.99
N GLU A 76 4.56 17.25 -16.22
CA GLU A 76 5.92 16.97 -16.69
C GLU A 76 6.52 15.75 -15.99
N ILE A 77 7.62 15.25 -16.55
CA ILE A 77 8.42 14.18 -15.96
C ILE A 77 9.69 14.79 -15.37
N HIS A 78 9.90 14.51 -14.08
CA HIS A 78 11.06 14.97 -13.33
C HIS A 78 11.97 13.80 -12.99
N GLU A 79 13.25 13.92 -13.29
CA GLU A 79 14.24 12.93 -12.90
C GLU A 79 14.51 13.00 -11.40
N GLY A 80 14.69 11.84 -10.79
CA GLY A 80 14.92 11.72 -9.37
C GLY A 80 15.61 10.43 -8.98
N THR A 81 15.72 10.22 -7.67
CA THR A 81 16.25 9.01 -7.07
C THR A 81 15.25 8.41 -6.11
N LEU A 82 15.18 7.09 -6.11
CA LEU A 82 14.39 6.34 -5.14
C LEU A 82 15.27 5.24 -4.55
N VAL A 83 15.15 5.03 -3.23
CA VAL A 83 15.78 3.91 -2.54
C VAL A 83 14.72 3.15 -1.77
N ASN A 84 14.59 1.86 -2.04
CA ASN A 84 13.88 0.92 -1.20
C ASN A 84 14.86 0.29 -0.22
N ILE A 85 14.50 0.27 1.05
CA ILE A 85 15.27 -0.34 2.14
C ILE A 85 14.37 -1.36 2.82
N PHE A 86 14.66 -2.65 2.59
CA PHE A 86 13.97 -3.74 3.26
C PHE A 86 14.83 -4.30 4.39
N VAL A 87 14.24 -4.44 5.57
CA VAL A 87 14.92 -5.01 6.73
C VAL A 87 13.92 -5.65 7.70
N THR A 88 14.31 -6.74 8.33
CA THR A 88 13.54 -7.33 9.43
C THR A 88 13.79 -6.58 10.73
N GLU A 89 12.72 -6.30 11.46
CA GLU A 89 12.76 -5.66 12.77
C GLU A 89 11.81 -6.36 13.74
N ASP A 90 12.12 -6.30 15.03
CA ASP A 90 11.21 -6.73 16.08
C ASP A 90 10.37 -5.53 16.55
N PHE A 91 9.06 -5.68 16.44
CA PHE A 91 8.06 -4.66 16.80
C PHE A 91 7.33 -5.03 18.09
N SER A 92 6.90 -4.02 18.83
CA SER A 92 5.90 -4.15 19.89
C SER A 92 4.52 -4.25 19.26
N LYS A 93 3.77 -5.32 19.54
CA LYS A 93 2.37 -5.46 19.11
C LYS A 93 1.48 -4.39 19.71
N SER A 94 1.67 -4.10 21.01
CA SER A 94 0.81 -3.18 21.74
C SER A 94 1.07 -1.72 21.40
N LYS A 95 2.32 -1.35 21.12
CA LYS A 95 2.73 0.04 20.81
C LYS A 95 2.89 0.32 19.32
N GLN A 96 3.03 -0.73 18.50
CA GLN A 96 3.28 -0.63 17.05
C GLN A 96 4.49 0.26 16.73
N VAL A 97 5.59 0.00 17.42
CA VAL A 97 6.89 0.63 17.24
C VAL A 97 8.00 -0.41 17.36
N LYS A 98 9.19 -0.10 16.84
CA LYS A 98 10.36 -0.92 17.02
C LYS A 98 10.68 -1.11 18.50
N LEU A 99 11.00 -2.35 18.88
CA LEU A 99 11.46 -2.67 20.24
C LEU A 99 12.91 -2.21 20.43
N ASP A 100 13.17 -1.55 21.55
CA ASP A 100 14.52 -1.21 21.98
C ASP A 100 15.24 -2.44 22.52
N ASP A 101 14.52 -3.28 23.29
CA ASP A 101 14.99 -4.56 23.82
C ASP A 101 14.03 -5.71 23.45
N PRO A 102 14.26 -6.37 22.30
CA PRO A 102 13.42 -7.49 21.87
C PRO A 102 13.43 -8.70 22.78
N ASN A 103 14.47 -8.87 23.62
CA ASN A 103 14.63 -10.04 24.48
C ASN A 103 13.71 -9.97 25.69
N SER A 104 13.40 -8.76 26.17
CA SER A 104 12.51 -8.55 27.32
C SER A 104 11.02 -8.47 26.93
N ALA A 105 10.68 -8.37 25.65
CA ALA A 105 9.32 -8.08 25.17
C ALA A 105 8.35 -9.27 25.29
N GLY A 106 8.83 -10.51 25.41
CA GLY A 106 7.99 -11.69 25.53
C GLY A 106 6.93 -11.81 24.43
N ALA A 107 5.66 -11.96 24.81
CA ALA A 107 4.53 -12.11 23.88
C ALA A 107 4.19 -10.83 23.10
N ASP A 108 4.70 -9.68 23.48
CA ASP A 108 4.52 -8.41 22.77
C ASP A 108 5.41 -8.29 21.52
N LYS A 109 6.42 -9.14 21.41
CA LYS A 109 7.32 -9.19 20.26
C LYS A 109 6.61 -9.68 19.00
N GLN A 110 6.74 -8.95 17.90
CA GLN A 110 6.24 -9.30 16.58
C GLN A 110 7.29 -8.98 15.51
N PRO A 111 7.91 -9.99 14.89
CA PRO A 111 8.79 -9.76 13.75
C PRO A 111 8.05 -9.17 12.56
N VAL A 112 8.59 -8.12 11.97
CA VAL A 112 8.07 -7.48 10.76
C VAL A 112 9.15 -7.40 9.68
N LEU A 113 8.73 -7.44 8.42
CA LEU A 113 9.53 -6.93 7.32
C LEU A 113 9.16 -5.46 7.14
N LYS A 114 10.11 -4.56 7.38
CA LYS A 114 9.96 -3.13 7.14
C LYS A 114 10.43 -2.78 5.75
N LEU A 115 9.64 -1.99 5.03
CA LEU A 115 10.07 -1.24 3.86
C LEU A 115 10.17 0.23 4.22
N ASN A 116 11.30 0.88 3.89
CA ASN A 116 11.37 2.32 3.74
C ASN A 116 11.56 2.65 2.27
N GLN A 117 10.68 3.49 1.71
CA GLN A 117 10.87 4.12 0.40
C GLN A 117 11.30 5.57 0.62
N SER A 118 12.50 5.92 0.17
CA SER A 118 13.00 7.29 0.18
C SER A 118 13.04 7.81 -1.25
N ILE A 119 12.27 8.87 -1.53
CA ILE A 119 12.09 9.43 -2.86
C ILE A 119 12.54 10.88 -2.85
N LYS A 120 13.36 11.26 -3.84
CA LYS A 120 13.81 12.63 -4.04
C LYS A 120 13.77 13.01 -5.51
N PHE A 121 13.18 14.15 -5.83
CA PHE A 121 13.17 14.75 -7.16
C PHE A 121 12.96 16.26 -7.04
N ASN A 122 13.30 17.00 -8.09
CA ASN A 122 13.10 18.46 -8.14
C ASN A 122 11.99 18.81 -9.13
N THR A 123 11.15 19.78 -8.77
CA THR A 123 10.20 20.41 -9.69
C THR A 123 10.67 21.85 -9.91
N GLY A 124 11.31 22.11 -11.04
CA GLY A 124 11.94 23.41 -11.27
C GLY A 124 12.96 23.74 -10.16
N ILE A 125 12.67 24.76 -9.36
CA ILE A 125 13.60 25.28 -8.35
C ILE A 125 13.55 24.53 -7.01
N TYR A 126 12.47 23.82 -6.68
CA TYR A 126 12.32 23.26 -5.34
C TYR A 126 12.28 21.73 -5.29
N PRO A 127 12.93 21.15 -4.27
CA PRO A 127 12.98 19.70 -4.11
C PRO A 127 11.76 19.14 -3.41
N TYR A 128 11.40 17.91 -3.78
CA TYR A 128 10.57 17.01 -3.00
C TYR A 128 11.43 16.02 -2.22
N SER A 129 11.08 15.81 -0.96
CA SER A 129 11.61 14.74 -0.13
C SER A 129 10.45 13.96 0.46
N ILE A 130 10.31 12.70 0.03
CA ILE A 130 9.21 11.83 0.45
C ILE A 130 9.80 10.60 1.11
N MET A 131 9.18 10.18 2.23
CA MET A 131 9.49 8.93 2.86
C MET A 131 8.20 8.19 3.20
N LEU A 132 8.13 6.93 2.80
CA LEU A 132 7.07 5.99 3.17
C LEU A 132 7.70 4.82 3.92
N SER A 133 7.12 4.42 5.04
CA SER A 133 7.50 3.22 5.77
C SER A 133 6.30 2.31 5.94
N SER A 134 6.45 1.04 5.57
CA SER A 134 5.44 -0.01 5.77
C SER A 134 6.02 -1.13 6.63
N PHE A 135 5.26 -1.59 7.63
CA PHE A 135 5.68 -2.58 8.63
C PHE A 135 4.72 -3.77 8.54
N GLN A 136 5.10 -4.78 7.76
CA GLN A 136 4.30 -5.98 7.53
C GLN A 136 4.78 -7.10 8.46
N PRO A 137 3.90 -7.69 9.30
CA PRO A 137 4.24 -8.90 10.04
C PRO A 137 4.70 -10.01 9.11
N ILE A 138 5.76 -10.73 9.52
CA ILE A 138 6.27 -11.88 8.74
C ILE A 138 5.28 -13.03 8.81
N ASP A 139 4.58 -13.18 9.93
CA ASP A 139 3.45 -14.11 10.07
C ASP A 139 2.19 -13.57 9.36
N ILE A 140 2.24 -13.53 8.04
CA ILE A 140 1.13 -13.07 7.18
C ILE A 140 -0.12 -13.96 7.25
N ASN A 141 -0.01 -15.17 7.84
CA ASN A 141 -1.16 -16.06 7.99
C ASN A 141 -2.09 -15.58 9.10
N ASN A 142 -1.54 -15.10 10.22
CA ASN A 142 -2.29 -14.57 11.35
C ASN A 142 -2.47 -13.05 11.29
N TYR A 143 -1.57 -12.35 10.59
CA TYR A 143 -1.56 -10.88 10.46
C TYR A 143 -1.43 -10.51 8.98
N PRO A 144 -2.52 -10.59 8.19
CA PRO A 144 -2.46 -10.41 6.74
C PRO A 144 -2.15 -8.98 6.30
N HIS A 145 -2.33 -8.01 7.20
CA HIS A 145 -2.15 -6.58 6.91
C HIS A 145 -0.93 -6.00 7.61
N ALA A 146 -0.39 -4.93 7.04
CA ALA A 146 0.63 -4.11 7.71
C ALA A 146 0.09 -3.57 9.05
N VAL A 147 0.88 -3.70 10.12
CA VAL A 147 0.49 -3.17 11.44
C VAL A 147 0.61 -1.66 11.52
N LYS A 148 1.50 -1.08 10.72
CA LYS A 148 1.72 0.36 10.64
C LYS A 148 2.20 0.76 9.26
N ILE A 149 1.72 1.89 8.76
CA ILE A 149 2.26 2.58 7.59
C ILE A 149 2.43 4.05 7.97
N THR A 150 3.57 4.65 7.66
CA THR A 150 3.80 6.08 7.85
C THR A 150 4.33 6.70 6.57
N GLY A 151 3.89 7.92 6.27
CA GLY A 151 4.38 8.68 5.14
C GLY A 151 4.62 10.13 5.51
N SER A 152 5.70 10.70 5.01
CA SER A 152 5.95 12.15 5.09
C SER A 152 6.33 12.67 3.71
N MET A 153 5.85 13.83 3.39
CA MET A 153 6.17 14.53 2.16
C MET A 153 6.51 15.98 2.48
N GLN A 154 7.68 16.41 2.08
CA GLN A 154 8.20 17.74 2.31
C GLN A 154 8.59 18.39 0.98
N GLU A 155 8.17 19.60 0.82
CA GLU A 155 8.57 20.50 -0.26
C GLU A 155 8.50 21.93 0.25
N TRP A 156 8.88 22.94 -0.55
CA TRP A 156 9.00 24.31 -0.01
C TRP A 156 7.69 24.97 0.42
N CYS A 157 6.54 24.47 -0.04
CA CYS A 157 5.26 25.01 0.42
C CYS A 157 4.87 24.48 1.80
N GLY A 158 5.32 23.27 2.18
CA GLY A 158 4.97 22.69 3.47
C GLY A 158 5.21 21.20 3.59
N MET A 159 4.63 20.62 4.62
CA MET A 159 4.72 19.21 4.91
C MET A 159 3.34 18.57 4.96
N ALA A 160 3.24 17.34 4.47
CA ALA A 160 2.13 16.45 4.76
C ALA A 160 2.63 15.19 5.47
N TYR A 161 1.83 14.67 6.39
CA TYR A 161 2.11 13.47 7.16
C TYR A 161 0.93 12.54 7.15
N TYR A 162 1.21 11.25 7.04
CA TYR A 162 0.24 10.16 7.08
C TYR A 162 0.73 9.09 8.06
N GLN A 163 -0.17 8.60 8.92
CA GLN A 163 0.09 7.42 9.73
C GLN A 163 -1.17 6.58 9.80
N MET A 164 -1.04 5.31 9.45
CA MET A 164 -2.00 4.26 9.66
C MET A 164 -1.50 3.32 10.75
N ASN A 165 -2.39 2.94 11.65
CA ASN A 165 -2.18 1.91 12.66
C ASN A 165 -3.28 0.85 12.53
N ALA A 166 -2.90 -0.43 12.51
CA ALA A 166 -3.86 -1.52 12.55
C ALA A 166 -4.51 -1.60 13.94
N GLY A 167 -5.83 -1.53 13.98
CA GLY A 167 -6.65 -1.69 15.19
C GLY A 167 -7.37 -3.04 15.21
N LYS A 168 -8.18 -3.25 16.24
CA LYS A 168 -8.95 -4.50 16.41
C LYS A 168 -9.95 -4.74 15.27
N ASN A 169 -10.55 -3.69 14.74
CA ASN A 169 -11.67 -3.77 13.80
C ASN A 169 -11.37 -3.09 12.45
N GLY A 170 -10.10 -2.76 12.18
CA GLY A 170 -9.71 -2.05 10.97
C GLY A 170 -8.48 -1.18 11.18
N PHE A 171 -8.45 -0.02 10.54
CA PHE A 171 -7.31 0.88 10.53
C PHE A 171 -7.69 2.25 11.09
N ASP A 172 -6.87 2.74 12.01
CA ASP A 172 -6.91 4.12 12.48
C ASP A 172 -5.89 4.93 11.68
N ILE A 173 -6.34 5.97 11.00
CA ILE A 173 -5.51 6.79 10.12
C ILE A 173 -5.48 8.23 10.60
N GLN A 174 -4.29 8.77 10.76
CA GLN A 174 -4.04 10.18 10.95
C GLN A 174 -3.43 10.75 9.67
N SER A 175 -4.09 11.76 9.11
CA SER A 175 -3.57 12.53 7.98
C SER A 175 -3.46 13.99 8.39
N ARG A 176 -2.31 14.59 8.16
CA ARG A 176 -2.03 15.99 8.46
C ARG A 176 -1.51 16.64 7.20
N SER A 177 -2.11 17.74 6.80
CA SER A 177 -1.74 18.41 5.56
C SER A 177 -1.68 19.92 5.76
N TYR A 178 -0.69 20.54 5.16
CA TYR A 178 -0.58 21.98 5.01
C TYR A 178 -1.70 22.58 4.14
N PHE A 179 -2.31 21.76 3.26
CA PHE A 179 -3.30 22.24 2.28
C PHE A 179 -4.72 22.24 2.85
N GLU A 180 -5.43 23.37 2.71
CA GLU A 180 -6.81 23.54 3.20
C GLU A 180 -7.79 22.47 2.70
N SER A 181 -7.70 22.10 1.43
CA SER A 181 -8.60 21.08 0.82
C SER A 181 -8.44 19.69 1.43
N GLU A 182 -7.29 19.38 2.01
CA GLU A 182 -7.00 18.10 2.67
C GLU A 182 -7.23 18.20 4.18
N GLY A 183 -6.66 19.23 4.81
CA GLY A 183 -6.75 19.54 6.23
C GLY A 183 -6.20 18.43 7.13
N ASP A 184 -6.46 18.56 8.41
CA ASP A 184 -6.14 17.55 9.41
C ASP A 184 -7.32 16.59 9.59
N ARG A 185 -7.08 15.29 9.38
CA ARG A 185 -8.12 14.25 9.45
C ARG A 185 -7.69 13.10 10.36
N ASN A 186 -8.66 12.57 11.09
CA ASN A 186 -8.57 11.28 11.75
C ASN A 186 -9.68 10.41 11.14
N LEU A 187 -9.31 9.30 10.53
CA LEU A 187 -10.22 8.42 9.80
C LEU A 187 -10.13 7.01 10.39
N ASN A 188 -11.21 6.26 10.28
CA ASN A 188 -11.25 4.85 10.64
C ASN A 188 -11.88 4.09 9.48
N PHE A 189 -11.24 3.01 9.03
CA PHE A 189 -11.74 2.14 8.00
C PHE A 189 -11.76 0.70 8.48
N ALA A 190 -12.73 -0.08 8.01
CA ALA A 190 -12.67 -1.53 8.11
C ALA A 190 -11.37 -2.04 7.45
N ALA A 191 -10.87 -3.19 7.92
CA ALA A 191 -9.68 -3.79 7.33
C ALA A 191 -9.89 -4.08 5.83
N VAL A 192 -9.06 -3.50 5.00
CA VAL A 192 -8.99 -3.70 3.55
C VAL A 192 -7.52 -3.80 3.15
N VAL A 193 -7.25 -4.43 2.01
CA VAL A 193 -5.91 -4.44 1.44
C VAL A 193 -5.42 -3.01 1.22
N GLN A 194 -4.17 -2.74 1.58
CA GLN A 194 -3.52 -1.46 1.35
C GLN A 194 -2.44 -1.60 0.28
N GLU A 195 -2.41 -0.71 -0.68
CA GLU A 195 -1.39 -0.74 -1.73
C GLU A 195 0.03 -0.74 -1.14
N ASP A 196 0.24 0.05 -0.07
CA ASP A 196 1.56 0.20 0.55
C ASP A 196 2.07 -1.06 1.27
N GLU A 197 1.21 -2.04 1.60
CA GLU A 197 1.63 -3.32 2.16
C GLU A 197 2.00 -4.35 1.09
N LEU A 198 1.52 -4.18 -0.15
CA LEU A 198 1.74 -5.14 -1.24
C LEU A 198 3.22 -5.28 -1.61
N TRP A 199 3.99 -4.22 -1.45
CA TRP A 199 5.44 -4.23 -1.65
C TRP A 199 6.15 -5.21 -0.70
N ASN A 200 5.72 -5.25 0.56
CA ASN A 200 6.24 -6.19 1.55
C ASN A 200 5.76 -7.61 1.25
N LEU A 201 4.49 -7.80 0.85
CA LEU A 201 3.94 -9.10 0.51
C LEU A 201 4.67 -9.74 -0.67
N ILE A 202 5.05 -8.96 -1.70
CA ILE A 202 5.91 -9.43 -2.80
C ILE A 202 7.20 -10.06 -2.25
N ARG A 203 7.82 -9.44 -1.25
CA ARG A 203 9.11 -9.88 -0.69
C ARG A 203 8.98 -11.02 0.31
N ILE A 204 7.83 -11.13 0.98
CA ILE A 204 7.56 -12.21 1.94
C ILE A 204 7.13 -13.46 1.20
N ASN A 205 6.04 -13.36 0.44
CA ASN A 205 5.48 -14.47 -0.33
C ASN A 205 4.55 -13.98 -1.44
N PRO A 206 5.00 -13.89 -2.69
CA PRO A 206 4.18 -13.41 -3.80
C PRO A 206 2.97 -14.29 -4.14
N ASP A 207 2.95 -15.56 -3.72
CA ASP A 207 1.79 -16.45 -3.92
C ASP A 207 0.57 -16.00 -3.08
N LYS A 208 0.81 -15.19 -2.04
CA LYS A 208 -0.23 -14.61 -1.17
C LYS A 208 -0.71 -13.23 -1.63
N LEU A 209 -0.18 -12.70 -2.71
CA LEU A 209 -0.70 -11.46 -3.30
C LEU A 209 -2.17 -11.62 -3.66
N PRO A 210 -3.03 -10.66 -3.27
CA PRO A 210 -4.45 -10.68 -3.61
C PRO A 210 -4.65 -10.57 -5.12
N LYS A 211 -5.71 -11.22 -5.64
CA LYS A 211 -6.06 -11.25 -7.07
C LYS A 211 -7.56 -11.08 -7.24
N GLY A 212 -7.96 -10.58 -8.41
CA GLY A 212 -9.37 -10.34 -8.72
C GLY A 212 -9.83 -8.94 -8.31
N GLU A 213 -11.15 -8.75 -8.29
CA GLU A 213 -11.78 -7.46 -7.96
C GLU A 213 -12.00 -7.34 -6.46
N MET A 214 -11.55 -6.23 -5.88
CA MET A 214 -11.74 -5.93 -4.46
C MET A 214 -11.58 -4.44 -4.15
N LYS A 215 -12.04 -4.03 -2.97
CA LYS A 215 -11.71 -2.69 -2.44
C LYS A 215 -10.32 -2.70 -1.86
N ILE A 216 -9.49 -1.74 -2.24
CA ILE A 216 -8.18 -1.48 -1.64
C ILE A 216 -8.01 0.01 -1.34
N LEU A 217 -7.19 0.31 -0.34
CA LEU A 217 -6.78 1.68 -0.07
C LEU A 217 -5.57 1.99 -0.98
N PRO A 218 -5.67 2.97 -1.88
CA PRO A 218 -4.55 3.37 -2.74
C PRO A 218 -3.37 3.89 -1.94
N GLY A 219 -2.17 3.82 -2.53
CA GLY A 219 -0.92 4.21 -1.88
C GLY A 219 -0.90 5.65 -1.38
N ALA A 220 -0.38 5.86 -0.17
CA ALA A 220 -0.34 7.17 0.48
C ALA A 220 0.40 8.23 -0.35
N ILE A 221 1.48 7.84 -1.04
CA ILE A 221 2.23 8.73 -1.93
C ILE A 221 1.38 9.16 -3.13
N TYR A 222 0.70 8.21 -3.78
CA TYR A 222 -0.19 8.52 -4.89
C TYR A 222 -1.32 9.47 -4.46
N LEU A 223 -2.03 9.14 -3.37
CA LEU A 223 -3.13 9.95 -2.87
C LEU A 223 -2.68 11.40 -2.59
N ARG A 224 -1.50 11.54 -1.98
CA ARG A 224 -0.93 12.86 -1.70
C ARG A 224 -0.51 13.62 -2.95
N LEU A 225 0.19 12.99 -3.90
CA LEU A 225 0.65 13.66 -5.13
C LEU A 225 -0.51 13.99 -6.09
N SER A 226 -1.57 13.17 -6.06
CA SER A 226 -2.76 13.39 -6.91
C SER A 226 -3.88 14.19 -6.23
N HIS A 227 -3.73 14.52 -4.94
CA HIS A 227 -4.75 15.18 -4.10
C HIS A 227 -6.11 14.46 -4.15
N LYS A 228 -6.08 13.13 -4.18
CA LYS A 228 -7.29 12.30 -4.17
C LYS A 228 -7.75 12.04 -2.73
N PRO A 229 -9.06 11.80 -2.53
CA PRO A 229 -9.58 11.44 -1.22
C PRO A 229 -8.92 10.17 -0.66
N LEU A 230 -8.66 10.19 0.65
CA LEU A 230 -8.15 9.04 1.38
C LEU A 230 -9.32 8.10 1.70
N GLU A 231 -9.60 7.18 0.80
CA GLU A 231 -10.70 6.20 0.92
C GLU A 231 -10.43 4.93 0.09
N PRO A 232 -10.93 3.77 0.54
CA PRO A 232 -10.84 2.54 -0.24
C PRO A 232 -11.70 2.61 -1.52
N VAL A 233 -11.12 2.21 -2.65
CA VAL A 233 -11.80 2.16 -3.95
C VAL A 233 -11.71 0.75 -4.56
N MET A 234 -12.60 0.44 -5.51
CA MET A 234 -12.52 -0.82 -6.27
C MET A 234 -11.29 -0.83 -7.17
N ALA A 235 -10.59 -1.95 -7.14
CA ALA A 235 -9.46 -2.23 -8.02
C ALA A 235 -9.52 -3.66 -8.52
N THR A 236 -8.90 -3.90 -9.67
CA THR A 236 -8.65 -5.25 -10.21
C THR A 236 -7.16 -5.55 -10.09
N LEU A 237 -6.84 -6.67 -9.44
CA LEU A 237 -5.48 -7.09 -9.17
C LEU A 237 -5.17 -8.38 -9.95
N ASP A 238 -4.01 -8.43 -10.60
CA ASP A 238 -3.59 -9.57 -11.40
C ASP A 238 -2.08 -9.82 -11.26
N LEU A 239 -1.67 -11.09 -11.29
CA LEU A 239 -0.27 -11.51 -11.25
C LEU A 239 0.04 -12.40 -12.42
N ARG A 240 1.01 -11.99 -13.23
CA ARG A 240 1.43 -12.68 -14.46
C ARG A 240 2.91 -13.01 -14.43
N ASP A 241 3.28 -14.09 -15.10
CA ASP A 241 4.67 -14.41 -15.42
C ASP A 241 4.96 -13.95 -16.86
N GLU A 242 5.85 -12.99 -16.99
CA GLU A 242 6.31 -12.46 -18.27
C GLU A 242 7.77 -12.86 -18.51
N ASN A 243 7.97 -14.08 -19.00
CA ASN A 243 9.31 -14.63 -19.33
C ASN A 243 10.28 -14.65 -18.14
N GLY A 244 9.80 -15.02 -16.95
CA GLY A 244 10.61 -15.13 -15.73
C GLY A 244 10.69 -13.86 -14.89
N ILE A 245 10.04 -12.80 -15.32
CA ILE A 245 9.75 -11.60 -14.51
C ILE A 245 8.27 -11.62 -14.17
N MET A 246 7.97 -11.54 -12.88
CA MET A 246 6.60 -11.42 -12.42
C MET A 246 6.12 -9.99 -12.58
N LEU A 247 4.92 -9.82 -13.14
CA LEU A 247 4.22 -8.55 -13.26
C LEU A 247 2.98 -8.58 -12.37
N TYR A 248 2.94 -7.72 -11.35
CA TYR A 248 1.75 -7.50 -10.55
C TYR A 248 1.07 -6.20 -10.97
N VAL A 249 -0.17 -6.32 -11.46
CA VAL A 249 -0.97 -5.22 -12.00
C VAL A 249 -2.04 -4.85 -11.00
N ILE A 250 -2.18 -3.56 -10.72
CA ILE A 250 -3.26 -3.00 -9.91
C ILE A 250 -3.92 -1.91 -10.77
N ASP A 251 -5.14 -2.19 -11.18
CA ASP A 251 -5.95 -1.28 -12.01
C ASP A 251 -7.06 -0.66 -11.15
N PHE A 252 -7.09 0.67 -11.09
CA PHE A 252 -8.08 1.46 -10.38
C PHE A 252 -8.99 2.21 -11.38
N PRO A 253 -10.07 1.60 -11.88
CA PRO A 253 -10.88 2.21 -12.94
C PRO A 253 -11.46 3.57 -12.55
N SER A 254 -11.92 3.73 -11.30
CA SER A 254 -12.50 5.00 -10.82
C SER A 254 -11.49 6.14 -10.69
N LEU A 255 -10.20 5.82 -10.59
CA LEU A 255 -9.12 6.80 -10.52
C LEU A 255 -8.43 7.02 -11.87
N GLY A 256 -8.77 6.21 -12.90
CA GLY A 256 -8.03 6.20 -14.17
C GLY A 256 -6.56 5.90 -13.98
N ARG A 257 -6.22 5.03 -12.98
CA ARG A 257 -4.84 4.73 -12.58
C ARG A 257 -4.52 3.27 -12.77
N LYS A 258 -3.31 3.00 -13.25
CA LYS A 258 -2.75 1.66 -13.33
C LYS A 258 -1.32 1.63 -12.77
N LEU A 259 -1.09 0.77 -11.77
CA LEU A 259 0.21 0.49 -11.20
C LEU A 259 0.66 -0.92 -11.63
N ASN A 260 1.85 -1.01 -12.22
CA ASN A 260 2.49 -2.25 -12.66
C ASN A 260 3.79 -2.44 -11.88
N ILE A 261 3.88 -3.45 -11.03
CA ILE A 261 5.10 -3.75 -10.26
C ILE A 261 5.76 -4.99 -10.85
N ARG A 262 7.03 -4.88 -11.23
CA ARG A 262 7.85 -5.98 -11.77
C ARG A 262 8.84 -6.47 -10.73
N PHE A 263 8.94 -7.78 -10.58
CA PHE A 263 9.87 -8.40 -9.65
C PHE A 263 10.37 -9.77 -10.15
N GLU A 264 11.48 -10.23 -9.59
CA GLU A 264 12.08 -11.53 -9.92
C GLU A 264 11.16 -12.67 -9.46
N LYS A 265 10.98 -13.69 -10.31
CA LYS A 265 10.14 -14.86 -9.99
C LYS A 265 10.69 -15.68 -8.83
N ASN A 266 12.01 -15.73 -8.71
CA ASN A 266 12.69 -16.53 -7.71
C ASN A 266 12.98 -15.72 -6.44
N PHE A 267 13.02 -16.41 -5.30
CA PHE A 267 13.47 -15.80 -4.05
C PHE A 267 14.85 -15.13 -4.22
N PRO A 268 15.05 -13.95 -3.69
CA PRO A 268 14.23 -13.21 -2.74
C PRO A 268 13.18 -12.27 -3.34
N TYR A 269 12.71 -12.49 -4.58
CA TYR A 269 11.64 -11.75 -5.25
C TYR A 269 11.94 -10.26 -5.39
N ARG A 270 13.15 -9.91 -5.81
CA ARG A 270 13.62 -8.53 -5.89
C ARG A 270 12.79 -7.70 -6.85
N ILE A 271 12.35 -6.53 -6.40
CA ILE A 271 11.60 -5.60 -7.24
C ILE A 271 12.55 -4.99 -8.26
N THR A 272 12.26 -5.20 -9.55
CA THR A 272 13.09 -4.72 -10.67
C THR A 272 12.66 -3.34 -11.18
N GLY A 273 11.45 -2.93 -10.87
CA GLY A 273 10.91 -1.63 -11.23
C GLY A 273 9.39 -1.60 -11.21
N TRP A 274 8.82 -0.45 -11.52
CA TRP A 274 7.38 -0.27 -11.67
C TRP A 274 7.03 0.91 -12.56
N ASP A 275 5.79 0.92 -13.02
CA ASP A 275 5.17 2.02 -13.75
C ASP A 275 3.86 2.38 -13.05
N ASP A 276 3.63 3.65 -12.79
CA ASP A 276 2.38 4.19 -12.23
C ASP A 276 1.82 5.25 -13.17
N THR A 277 0.74 4.91 -13.85
CA THR A 277 0.12 5.75 -14.90
C THR A 277 -1.19 6.33 -14.40
N TYR A 278 -1.32 7.65 -14.42
CA TYR A 278 -2.55 8.37 -14.04
C TYR A 278 -2.59 9.77 -14.64
N ALA A 279 -3.77 10.39 -14.61
CA ALA A 279 -3.95 11.78 -15.05
C ALA A 279 -3.54 12.76 -13.94
N GLY A 280 -2.68 13.72 -14.26
CA GLY A 280 -2.36 14.84 -13.39
C GLY A 280 -3.51 15.86 -13.30
N PHE A 281 -3.30 16.97 -12.58
CA PHE A 281 -4.29 18.05 -12.41
C PHE A 281 -4.72 18.71 -13.73
N ASP A 282 -3.80 18.77 -14.69
CA ASP A 282 -4.03 19.31 -16.03
C ASP A 282 -4.76 18.32 -16.96
N GLY A 283 -5.13 17.14 -16.44
CA GLY A 283 -5.76 16.06 -17.19
C GLY A 283 -4.80 15.27 -18.09
N LYS A 284 -3.51 15.63 -18.12
CA LYS A 284 -2.50 14.94 -18.93
C LYS A 284 -2.15 13.61 -18.26
N VAL A 285 -2.30 12.52 -19.00
CA VAL A 285 -1.91 11.18 -18.53
C VAL A 285 -0.42 11.01 -18.71
N LEU A 286 0.29 10.79 -17.61
CA LEU A 286 1.73 10.54 -17.57
C LEU A 286 2.02 9.30 -16.75
N THR A 287 3.20 8.72 -16.98
CA THR A 287 3.67 7.53 -16.26
C THR A 287 4.89 7.87 -15.42
N THR A 288 4.77 7.70 -14.12
CA THR A 288 5.92 7.61 -13.23
C THR A 288 6.58 6.27 -13.42
N THR A 289 7.90 6.24 -13.65
CA THR A 289 8.65 5.00 -13.81
C THR A 289 9.82 4.93 -12.83
N ALA A 290 10.06 3.74 -12.29
CA ALA A 290 11.25 3.44 -11.52
C ALA A 290 11.90 2.17 -12.05
N VAL A 291 13.19 2.23 -12.35
CA VAL A 291 13.96 1.12 -12.89
C VAL A 291 15.15 0.86 -11.96
N ARG A 292 15.32 -0.39 -11.51
CA ARG A 292 16.42 -0.79 -10.62
C ARG A 292 17.76 -0.38 -11.20
N ASN A 293 18.56 0.28 -10.38
CA ASN A 293 19.92 0.72 -10.69
C ASN A 293 20.95 -0.16 -10.01
N LYS A 294 21.08 -0.05 -8.68
CA LYS A 294 22.06 -0.78 -7.86
C LYS A 294 21.39 -1.42 -6.65
N GLU A 295 22.02 -2.45 -6.13
CA GLU A 295 21.58 -3.17 -4.93
C GLU A 295 22.78 -3.50 -4.06
N MET A 296 22.58 -3.45 -2.73
CA MET A 296 23.55 -3.93 -1.74
C MET A 296 22.86 -4.47 -0.49
N LEU A 297 23.50 -5.45 0.15
CA LEU A 297 23.15 -5.90 1.49
C LEU A 297 24.12 -5.27 2.49
N LEU A 298 23.61 -4.40 3.36
CA LEU A 298 24.43 -3.58 4.24
C LEU A 298 23.73 -3.35 5.59
N ASP A 299 24.50 -3.37 6.65
CA ASP A 299 24.10 -2.87 7.97
C ASP A 299 24.27 -1.33 8.04
N TYR A 300 23.50 -0.63 7.18
CA TYR A 300 23.66 0.81 6.92
C TYR A 300 23.59 1.68 8.18
N TRP A 301 22.97 1.18 9.25
CA TRP A 301 22.91 1.90 10.54
C TRP A 301 24.26 2.03 11.23
N THR A 302 25.28 1.28 10.81
CA THR A 302 26.67 1.44 11.26
C THR A 302 27.49 2.36 10.34
N ALA A 303 27.02 2.60 9.12
CA ALA A 303 27.67 3.39 8.07
C ALA A 303 27.24 4.86 8.11
N HIS A 304 27.55 5.57 9.17
CA HIS A 304 27.13 6.97 9.41
C HIS A 304 28.28 7.98 9.50
N ASN A 305 29.50 7.58 9.22
CA ASN A 305 30.66 8.45 9.21
C ASN A 305 30.86 9.13 7.85
N ASN A 306 31.58 10.24 7.82
CA ASN A 306 31.86 10.93 6.55
C ASN A 306 32.61 10.04 5.54
N ALA A 307 33.44 9.11 6.03
CA ALA A 307 34.15 8.14 5.19
C ALA A 307 33.20 7.19 4.47
N ASP A 308 32.02 6.90 5.03
CA ASP A 308 31.04 5.98 4.49
C ASP A 308 30.28 6.57 3.29
N ARG A 309 30.48 7.84 2.94
CA ARG A 309 29.84 8.51 1.78
C ARG A 309 30.11 7.78 0.46
N VAL A 310 31.21 7.05 0.35
CA VAL A 310 31.51 6.21 -0.83
C VAL A 310 30.44 5.17 -1.09
N LEU A 311 29.74 4.69 -0.06
CA LEU A 311 28.64 3.73 -0.17
C LEU A 311 27.44 4.30 -0.96
N ARG A 312 27.25 5.62 -0.93
CA ARG A 312 26.23 6.27 -1.75
C ARG A 312 26.53 6.12 -3.25
N GLU A 313 27.80 6.34 -3.64
CA GLU A 313 28.24 6.16 -5.04
C GLU A 313 28.12 4.70 -5.47
N GLN A 314 28.49 3.76 -4.60
CA GLN A 314 28.33 2.31 -4.85
C GLN A 314 26.85 1.93 -5.04
N LEU A 315 25.94 2.58 -4.31
CA LEU A 315 24.49 2.44 -4.47
C LEU A 315 23.94 3.24 -5.66
N GLY A 316 24.80 3.92 -6.43
CA GLY A 316 24.39 4.71 -7.60
C GLY A 316 23.64 5.99 -7.26
N LEU A 317 23.82 6.50 -6.05
CA LEU A 317 23.24 7.76 -5.59
C LEU A 317 24.22 8.92 -5.77
N PRO A 318 23.74 10.17 -5.93
CA PRO A 318 24.61 11.33 -5.92
C PRO A 318 25.48 11.37 -4.66
N LYS A 319 26.74 11.77 -4.80
CA LYS A 319 27.70 11.87 -3.69
C LYS A 319 27.20 12.82 -2.62
N ASP A 320 26.67 13.95 -3.03
CA ASP A 320 26.08 14.94 -2.15
C ASP A 320 24.55 14.86 -2.19
N THR A 321 23.93 14.97 -1.03
CA THR A 321 22.48 15.07 -0.93
C THR A 321 22.06 16.45 -1.43
N GLN A 322 21.36 16.47 -2.55
CA GLN A 322 20.59 17.65 -2.94
C GLN A 322 19.38 17.80 -2.03
#